data_031c4f30feb88767ec3163715db38566
#
_entry.id   031c4f30feb88767ec3163715db38566
#
_cell.length_a   1.000
_cell.length_b   1.000
_cell.length_c   1.000
_cell.angle_alpha   90.00
_cell.angle_beta   90.00
_cell.angle_gamma   90.00
#
_symmetry.space_group_name_H-M   'P 1'
#
loop_
_entity.id
_entity.type
_entity.pdbx_description
1 polymer ?
#
loop_
_entity_poly.entity_id
_entity_poly.type
_entity_poly.pdbx_seq_one_letter_code
_entity_poly.pdbx_strand_id
1 'polypeptide(L)'
;MKISLPNGIEAWFDVDDITIHVWGSSWTGREVVTVCQGERKEVISSKRSWRFKTPHAFERNGQHYLVSFSVGFGGAGVELYRNGVLIDSDQINTTGIRIDPATGKLDWKHALKNLTLPLILGLAVGISFGYLAGLT
;
A
#
# COMPACT_ATOMS: atom_id res chain seq x y z
N MET A 1 5.48 6.99 -5.86
CA MET A 1 4.21 6.23 -5.95
C MET A 1 3.06 7.13 -6.38
N LYS A 2 2.18 6.65 -7.23
CA LYS A 2 0.92 7.31 -7.59
C LYS A 2 -0.25 6.42 -7.19
N ILE A 3 -1.27 6.99 -6.55
CA ILE A 3 -2.53 6.30 -6.26
C ILE A 3 -3.64 6.98 -7.04
N SER A 4 -4.42 6.18 -7.75
CA SER A 4 -5.65 6.60 -8.40
C SER A 4 -6.70 5.52 -8.17
N LEU A 5 -7.85 5.87 -7.63
CA LEU A 5 -8.94 4.90 -7.41
C LEU A 5 -9.31 4.13 -8.68
N PRO A 6 -9.44 4.75 -9.87
CA PRO A 6 -9.72 4.01 -11.11
C PRO A 6 -8.51 3.24 -11.65
N ASN A 7 -7.28 3.73 -11.45
CA ASN A 7 -6.07 3.18 -12.08
C ASN A 7 -5.25 2.28 -11.15
N GLY A 8 -5.58 2.26 -9.85
CA GLY A 8 -4.84 1.48 -8.87
C GLY A 8 -3.66 2.22 -8.25
N ILE A 9 -2.72 1.46 -7.74
CA ILE A 9 -1.51 1.91 -7.05
C ILE A 9 -0.33 1.57 -7.94
N GLU A 10 0.53 2.55 -8.19
CA GLU A 10 1.73 2.38 -9.01
C GLU A 10 2.97 2.88 -8.28
N ALA A 11 4.05 2.13 -8.36
CA ALA A 11 5.38 2.50 -7.86
C ALA A 11 6.46 2.14 -8.89
N TRP A 12 7.53 2.93 -8.92
CA TRP A 12 8.69 2.71 -9.77
C TRP A 12 9.95 2.78 -8.94
N PHE A 13 10.85 1.83 -9.16
CA PHE A 13 12.17 1.77 -8.53
C PHE A 13 13.23 1.63 -9.62
N ASP A 14 14.16 2.56 -9.67
CA ASP A 14 15.30 2.50 -10.57
C ASP A 14 16.49 1.92 -9.81
N VAL A 15 16.99 0.78 -10.29
CA VAL A 15 18.10 0.06 -9.67
C VAL A 15 19.08 -0.38 -10.73
N ASP A 16 20.28 0.17 -10.68
CA ASP A 16 21.35 -0.04 -11.67
C ASP A 16 20.84 0.24 -13.10
N ASP A 17 20.70 -0.80 -13.94
CA ASP A 17 20.26 -0.73 -15.34
C ASP A 17 18.81 -1.18 -15.57
N ILE A 18 18.06 -1.41 -14.48
CA ILE A 18 16.65 -1.85 -14.54
C ILE A 18 15.72 -0.89 -13.82
N THR A 19 14.52 -0.75 -14.36
CA THR A 19 13.40 -0.11 -13.68
C THR A 19 12.37 -1.16 -13.31
N ILE A 20 12.01 -1.24 -12.06
CA ILE A 20 10.98 -2.15 -11.54
C ILE A 20 9.69 -1.37 -11.39
N HIS A 21 8.69 -1.69 -12.21
CA HIS A 21 7.36 -1.12 -12.13
C HIS A 21 6.42 -2.08 -11.40
N VAL A 22 5.79 -1.58 -10.35
CA VAL A 22 4.82 -2.31 -9.53
C VAL A 22 3.46 -1.66 -9.72
N TRP A 23 2.47 -2.46 -10.08
CA TRP A 23 1.08 -2.03 -10.22
C TRP A 23 0.16 -2.93 -9.41
N GLY A 24 -0.77 -2.33 -8.69
CA GLY A 24 -1.78 -3.03 -7.91
C GLY A 24 -3.17 -2.45 -8.12
N SER A 25 -4.16 -3.30 -8.42
CA SER A 25 -5.55 -2.89 -8.56
C SER A 25 -6.23 -2.82 -7.20
N SER A 26 -6.78 -1.65 -6.88
CA SER A 26 -7.58 -1.43 -5.66
C SER A 26 -8.89 -2.22 -5.64
N TRP A 27 -9.40 -2.64 -6.81
CA TRP A 27 -10.69 -3.31 -6.95
C TRP A 27 -10.60 -4.84 -7.02
N THR A 28 -9.58 -5.34 -7.70
CA THR A 28 -9.49 -6.78 -8.00
C THR A 28 -8.45 -7.51 -7.17
N GLY A 29 -7.65 -6.79 -6.39
CA GLY A 29 -6.49 -7.32 -5.67
C GLY A 29 -5.41 -7.90 -6.60
N ARG A 30 -5.45 -7.56 -7.91
CA ARG A 30 -4.42 -7.99 -8.85
C ARG A 30 -3.18 -7.12 -8.70
N GLU A 31 -2.04 -7.76 -8.56
CA GLU A 31 -0.74 -7.15 -8.42
C GLU A 31 0.16 -7.63 -9.55
N VAL A 32 0.88 -6.73 -10.20
CA VAL A 32 1.77 -7.02 -11.32
C VAL A 32 3.11 -6.33 -11.07
N VAL A 33 4.18 -7.10 -11.20
CA VAL A 33 5.55 -6.61 -11.19
C VAL A 33 6.15 -6.78 -12.57
N THR A 34 6.61 -5.68 -13.14
CA THR A 34 7.22 -5.60 -14.46
C THR A 34 8.65 -5.07 -14.31
N VAL A 35 9.59 -5.70 -14.95
CA VAL A 35 10.98 -5.22 -15.05
C VAL A 35 11.19 -4.66 -16.44
N CYS A 36 11.73 -3.44 -16.50
CA CYS A 36 12.12 -2.74 -17.71
C CYS A 36 13.64 -2.63 -17.75
N GLN A 37 14.26 -3.00 -18.87
CA GLN A 37 15.69 -2.86 -19.12
C GLN A 37 15.88 -2.31 -20.53
N GLY A 38 16.23 -1.04 -20.64
CA GLY A 38 16.17 -0.33 -21.91
C GLY A 38 14.76 -0.36 -22.51
N GLU A 39 14.62 -0.83 -23.77
CA GLU A 39 13.31 -0.97 -24.41
C GLU A 39 12.56 -2.27 -24.05
N ARG A 40 13.21 -3.18 -23.36
CA ARG A 40 12.66 -4.48 -22.99
C ARG A 40 11.79 -4.35 -21.74
N LYS A 41 10.53 -4.78 -21.85
CA LYS A 41 9.58 -4.89 -20.73
C LYS A 41 9.18 -6.34 -20.53
N GLU A 42 9.31 -6.83 -19.32
CA GLU A 42 8.99 -8.20 -18.95
C GLU A 42 8.13 -8.24 -17.69
N VAL A 43 6.96 -8.88 -17.77
CA VAL A 43 6.13 -9.13 -16.60
C VAL A 43 6.72 -10.31 -15.84
N ILE A 44 7.31 -10.03 -14.68
CA ILE A 44 7.99 -11.03 -13.85
C ILE A 44 7.01 -11.77 -12.96
N SER A 45 6.02 -11.07 -12.45
CA SER A 45 5.04 -11.65 -11.53
C SER A 45 3.67 -11.00 -11.70
N SER A 46 2.64 -11.82 -11.75
CA SER A 46 1.24 -11.38 -11.69
C SER A 46 0.50 -12.26 -10.70
N LYS A 47 0.04 -11.67 -9.60
CA LYS A 47 -0.70 -12.36 -8.54
C LYS A 47 -2.03 -11.67 -8.30
N ARG A 48 -2.98 -12.39 -7.75
CA ARG A 48 -4.21 -11.83 -7.17
C ARG A 48 -4.19 -12.14 -5.68
N SER A 49 -4.16 -11.11 -4.85
CA SER A 49 -4.11 -11.26 -3.42
C SER A 49 -5.01 -10.24 -2.74
N TRP A 50 -5.70 -10.69 -1.70
CA TRP A 50 -6.45 -9.85 -0.76
C TRP A 50 -5.74 -9.80 0.60
N ARG A 51 -4.46 -10.21 0.63
CA ARG A 51 -3.63 -10.15 1.83
C ARG A 51 -3.09 -8.74 2.01
N PHE A 52 -2.90 -8.34 3.24
CA PHE A 52 -2.32 -7.04 3.58
C PHE A 52 -0.86 -6.90 3.11
N LYS A 53 -0.17 -8.00 2.89
CA LYS A 53 1.21 -8.02 2.38
C LYS A 53 1.41 -9.17 1.41
N THR A 54 1.87 -8.85 0.18
CA THR A 54 2.12 -9.83 -0.88
C THR A 54 3.56 -9.72 -1.36
N PRO A 55 4.37 -10.79 -1.24
CA PRO A 55 5.73 -10.84 -1.76
C PRO A 55 5.76 -11.26 -3.23
N HIS A 56 6.60 -10.58 -4.03
CA HIS A 56 6.94 -10.91 -5.40
C HIS A 56 8.46 -11.07 -5.48
N ALA A 57 8.93 -12.32 -5.52
CA ALA A 57 10.34 -12.64 -5.63
C ALA A 57 10.73 -12.95 -7.06
N PHE A 58 11.89 -12.48 -7.49
CA PHE A 58 12.48 -12.79 -8.79
C PHE A 58 14.00 -12.67 -8.74
N GLU A 59 14.65 -13.18 -9.77
CA GLU A 59 16.10 -13.10 -9.95
C GLU A 59 16.43 -12.32 -11.24
N ARG A 60 17.41 -11.44 -11.17
CA ARG A 60 17.91 -10.71 -12.33
C ARG A 60 19.38 -10.40 -12.16
N ASN A 61 20.20 -10.65 -13.22
CA ASN A 61 21.63 -10.42 -13.20
C ASN A 61 22.36 -11.06 -12.01
N GLY A 62 21.94 -12.28 -11.60
CA GLY A 62 22.49 -12.98 -10.44
C GLY A 62 22.16 -12.37 -9.08
N GLN A 63 21.22 -11.43 -9.02
CA GLN A 63 20.74 -10.81 -7.80
C GLN A 63 19.31 -11.25 -7.50
N HIS A 64 19.03 -11.55 -6.23
CA HIS A 64 17.68 -11.87 -5.76
C HIS A 64 16.94 -10.61 -5.34
N TYR A 65 15.82 -10.35 -6.00
CA TYR A 65 14.94 -9.23 -5.68
C TYR A 65 13.65 -9.72 -5.02
N LEU A 66 13.18 -8.96 -4.05
CA LEU A 66 11.89 -9.17 -3.41
C LEU A 66 11.16 -7.82 -3.37
N VAL A 67 10.06 -7.74 -4.09
CA VAL A 67 9.12 -6.63 -3.98
C VAL A 67 8.02 -7.04 -3.01
N SER A 68 7.84 -6.29 -1.94
CA SER A 68 6.80 -6.51 -0.95
C SER A 68 5.74 -5.43 -1.08
N PHE A 69 4.59 -5.80 -1.62
CA PHE A 69 3.45 -4.92 -1.76
C PHE A 69 2.56 -5.02 -0.52
N SER A 70 2.23 -3.90 0.09
CA SER A 70 1.37 -3.84 1.27
C SER A 70 0.22 -2.86 1.07
N VAL A 71 -0.99 -3.29 1.43
CA VAL A 71 -2.20 -2.47 1.40
C VAL A 71 -2.92 -2.64 2.73
N GLY A 72 -3.31 -1.54 3.35
CA GLY A 72 -4.03 -1.54 4.61
C GLY A 72 -4.97 -0.36 4.74
N PHE A 73 -5.70 -0.31 5.84
CA PHE A 73 -6.65 0.79 6.13
C PHE A 73 -5.98 2.17 6.22
N GLY A 74 -4.67 2.22 6.42
CA GLY A 74 -3.89 3.45 6.55
C GLY A 74 -3.22 3.91 5.25
N GLY A 75 -3.21 3.09 4.20
CA GLY A 75 -2.51 3.40 2.96
C GLY A 75 -1.96 2.19 2.24
N ALA A 76 -1.04 2.44 1.35
CA ALA A 76 -0.32 1.42 0.61
C ALA A 76 1.19 1.67 0.66
N GLY A 77 1.96 0.61 0.62
CA GLY A 77 3.41 0.66 0.58
C GLY A 77 4.00 -0.40 -0.33
N VAL A 78 5.13 -0.08 -0.92
CA VAL A 78 5.94 -1.02 -1.69
C VAL A 78 7.37 -0.91 -1.18
N GLU A 79 7.92 -2.03 -0.78
CA GLU A 79 9.30 -2.18 -0.32
C GLU A 79 10.07 -3.02 -1.33
N LEU A 80 11.27 -2.59 -1.70
CA LEU A 80 12.17 -3.30 -2.58
C LEU A 80 13.40 -3.77 -1.81
N TYR A 81 13.61 -5.08 -1.83
CA TYR A 81 14.79 -5.72 -1.24
C TYR A 81 15.67 -6.32 -2.34
N ARG A 82 16.99 -6.26 -2.15
CA ARG A 82 17.99 -6.95 -2.95
C ARG A 82 18.85 -7.81 -2.02
N ASN A 83 18.93 -9.11 -2.30
CA ASN A 83 19.66 -10.10 -1.47
C ASN A 83 19.31 -10.02 0.02
N GLY A 84 18.02 -9.78 0.33
CA GLY A 84 17.52 -9.67 1.71
C GLY A 84 17.71 -8.30 2.36
N VAL A 85 18.37 -7.34 1.70
CA VAL A 85 18.57 -5.98 2.21
C VAL A 85 17.55 -5.03 1.58
N LEU A 86 16.86 -4.23 2.39
CA LEU A 86 15.96 -3.18 1.92
C LEU A 86 16.80 -2.11 1.20
N ILE A 87 16.53 -1.87 -0.08
CA ILE A 87 17.26 -0.89 -0.89
C ILE A 87 16.42 0.34 -1.23
N ASP A 88 15.09 0.18 -1.29
CA ASP A 88 14.18 1.30 -1.55
C ASP A 88 12.78 1.01 -1.00
N SER A 89 12.01 2.05 -0.73
CA SER A 89 10.62 1.93 -0.29
C SER A 89 9.81 3.17 -0.67
N ASP A 90 8.57 2.96 -1.07
CA ASP A 90 7.64 4.02 -1.39
C ASP A 90 6.30 3.78 -0.67
N GLN A 91 5.79 4.79 0.04
CA GLN A 91 4.59 4.67 0.87
C GLN A 91 3.66 5.86 0.68
N ILE A 92 2.37 5.58 0.63
CA ILE A 92 1.32 6.60 0.67
C ILE A 92 0.35 6.29 1.81
N ASN A 93 0.22 7.26 2.71
CA ASN A 93 -0.77 7.23 3.78
C ASN A 93 -2.02 7.98 3.33
N THR A 94 -3.15 7.28 3.20
CA THR A 94 -4.43 7.86 2.77
C THR A 94 -5.26 8.38 3.92
N THR A 95 -5.02 7.92 5.14
CA THR A 95 -5.82 8.24 6.34
C THR A 95 -5.09 9.11 7.36
N GLY A 96 -3.86 9.52 7.08
CA GLY A 96 -3.02 10.24 8.07
C GLY A 96 -2.59 9.39 9.27
N ILE A 97 -2.89 8.08 9.25
CA ILE A 97 -2.40 7.13 10.26
C ILE A 97 -0.95 6.81 9.93
N ARG A 98 -0.02 7.27 10.75
CA ARG A 98 1.41 6.98 10.60
C ARG A 98 1.76 5.73 11.41
N ILE A 99 2.37 4.76 10.72
CA ILE A 99 3.05 3.64 11.36
C ILE A 99 4.53 3.97 11.35
N ASP A 100 5.16 3.94 12.51
CA ASP A 100 6.61 4.09 12.62
C ASP A 100 7.31 2.93 11.91
N PRO A 101 8.06 3.18 10.83
CA PRO A 101 8.70 2.11 10.06
C PRO A 101 9.77 1.35 10.85
N ALA A 102 10.36 1.97 11.87
CA ALA A 102 11.40 1.34 12.69
C ALA A 102 10.83 0.41 13.76
N THR A 103 9.64 0.72 14.29
CA THR A 103 9.05 -0.02 15.42
C THR A 103 7.79 -0.79 15.04
N GLY A 104 7.22 -0.54 13.86
CA GLY A 104 5.93 -1.10 13.42
C GLY A 104 4.74 -0.66 14.29
N LYS A 105 4.94 0.31 15.18
CA LYS A 105 3.90 0.79 16.10
C LYS A 105 3.10 1.94 15.50
N LEU A 106 1.81 1.90 15.78
CA LEU A 106 0.88 2.96 15.40
C LEU A 106 1.19 4.24 16.22
N ASP A 107 1.35 5.37 15.54
CA ASP A 107 1.37 6.67 16.21
C ASP A 107 -0.06 7.03 16.65
N TRP A 108 -0.39 6.60 17.86
CA TRP A 108 -1.71 6.80 18.47
C TRP A 108 -2.10 8.27 18.60
N LYS A 109 -1.15 9.17 18.78
CA LYS A 109 -1.44 10.62 18.90
C LYS A 109 -1.95 11.17 17.56
N HIS A 110 -1.34 10.75 16.46
CA HIS A 110 -1.77 11.15 15.12
C HIS A 110 -3.07 10.44 14.69
N ALA A 111 -3.21 9.16 15.02
CA ALA A 111 -4.41 8.39 14.76
C ALA A 111 -5.63 8.95 15.52
N LEU A 112 -5.49 9.28 16.80
CA LEU A 112 -6.59 9.89 17.58
C LEU A 112 -7.02 11.24 17.01
N LYS A 113 -6.07 12.10 16.62
CA LYS A 113 -6.39 13.42 16.07
C LYS A 113 -7.21 13.36 14.79
N ASN A 114 -6.96 12.34 13.95
CA ASN A 114 -7.65 12.18 12.67
C ASN A 114 -8.94 11.34 12.78
N LEU A 115 -9.07 10.51 13.82
CA LEU A 115 -10.26 9.70 14.09
C LEU A 115 -11.33 10.44 14.94
N THR A 116 -10.94 11.46 15.71
CA THR A 116 -11.88 12.17 16.61
C THR A 116 -13.03 12.83 15.84
N LEU A 117 -12.76 13.48 14.71
CA LEU A 117 -13.80 14.15 13.93
C LEU A 117 -14.84 13.18 13.34
N PRO A 118 -14.45 12.11 12.60
CA PRO A 118 -15.43 11.13 12.09
C PRO A 118 -16.12 10.34 13.19
N LEU A 119 -15.47 10.13 14.33
CA LEU A 119 -16.06 9.41 15.46
C LEU A 119 -17.13 10.26 16.15
N ILE A 120 -16.88 11.55 16.36
CA ILE A 120 -17.86 12.52 16.91
C ILE A 120 -19.04 12.67 15.95
N LEU A 121 -18.80 12.79 14.63
CA LEU A 121 -19.86 12.87 13.63
C LEU A 121 -20.70 11.58 13.59
N GLY A 122 -20.06 10.40 13.61
CA GLY A 122 -20.76 9.12 13.65
C GLY A 122 -21.60 8.94 14.91
N LEU A 123 -21.09 9.37 16.06
CA LEU A 123 -21.80 9.32 17.34
C LEU A 123 -23.01 10.28 17.35
N ALA A 124 -22.83 11.50 16.85
CA ALA A 124 -23.92 12.48 16.75
C ALA A 124 -25.05 11.98 15.82
N VAL A 125 -24.69 11.43 14.65
CA VAL A 125 -25.65 10.83 13.71
C VAL A 125 -26.34 9.61 14.34
N GLY A 126 -25.59 8.72 14.99
CA GLY A 126 -26.13 7.53 15.65
C GLY A 126 -27.12 7.84 16.78
N ILE A 127 -26.78 8.82 17.63
CA ILE A 127 -27.69 9.29 18.70
C ILE A 127 -28.95 9.93 18.11
N SER A 128 -28.80 10.77 17.06
CA SER A 128 -29.94 11.42 16.40
C SER A 128 -30.91 10.40 15.78
N PHE A 129 -30.37 9.39 15.09
CA PHE A 129 -31.18 8.30 14.53
C PHE A 129 -31.82 7.41 15.61
N GLY A 130 -31.07 7.07 16.65
CA GLY A 130 -31.60 6.29 17.77
C GLY A 130 -32.72 7.00 18.52
N TYR A 131 -32.61 8.31 18.71
CA TYR A 131 -33.65 9.13 19.33
C TYR A 131 -34.93 9.21 18.48
N LEU A 132 -34.78 9.43 17.17
CA LEU A 132 -35.90 9.47 16.22
C LEU A 132 -36.61 8.12 16.10
N ALA A 133 -35.87 7.02 16.06
CA ALA A 133 -36.45 5.67 16.00
C ALA A 133 -37.11 5.23 17.28
N GLY A 134 -36.77 5.81 18.45
CA GLY A 134 -37.40 5.54 19.73
C GLY A 134 -38.66 6.35 19.99
N LEU A 135 -39.01 7.31 19.11
CA LEU A 135 -40.24 8.14 19.18
C LEU A 135 -41.37 7.61 18.29
N THR A 136 -41.12 6.57 17.49
CA THR A 136 -42.13 5.85 16.68
C THR A 136 -42.50 4.52 17.32
#